data_8a238f2d647db346692a28af09b1700e
#
_entry.id   8a238f2d647db346692a28af09b1700e
#
_cell.length_a   1.000
_cell.length_b   1.000
_cell.length_c   1.000
_cell.angle_alpha   90.00
_cell.angle_beta   90.00
_cell.angle_gamma   90.00
#
_symmetry.space_group_name_H-M   'P 1'
#
loop_
_entity.id
_entity.type
_entity.pdbx_description
1 polymer ?
#
loop_
_entity_poly.entity_id
_entity_poly.type
_entity_poly.pdbx_seq_one_letter_code
_entity_poly.pdbx_strand_id
1 'polypeptide(L)'
;MSTSNTMTYKGYTAKMEFDVEDKIIVGRVLAIDDIITFHGASVAQFEAAFHAAVDSYIIACKKLGQAAEKPASGRLMLRVDPKVHAAAVKASAQHGQSLNKWAEKVLMEAAHA
;
A
#
# COMPACT_ATOMS: atom_id res chain seq x y z
N MET A 1 -10.00 17.92 6.22
CA MET A 1 -9.71 17.44 4.86
C MET A 1 -8.30 16.88 4.82
N SER A 2 -8.16 15.63 4.52
CA SER A 2 -6.82 15.05 4.38
C SER A 2 -6.28 15.37 2.99
N THR A 3 -5.06 15.88 2.95
CA THR A 3 -4.31 15.98 1.70
C THR A 3 -3.60 14.64 1.50
N SER A 4 -3.87 13.98 0.40
CA SER A 4 -3.22 12.74 0.06
C SER A 4 -2.36 12.95 -1.18
N ASN A 5 -1.12 12.47 -1.12
CA ASN A 5 -0.24 12.42 -2.27
C ASN A 5 -0.19 11.01 -2.86
N THR A 6 -1.30 10.30 -2.78
CA THR A 6 -1.44 8.95 -3.30
C THR A 6 -2.56 8.86 -4.34
N MET A 7 -2.46 7.87 -5.21
CA MET A 7 -3.44 7.58 -6.24
C MET A 7 -3.62 6.07 -6.32
N THR A 8 -4.82 5.59 -6.55
CA THR A 8 -5.13 4.16 -6.57
C THR A 8 -5.68 3.73 -7.93
N TYR A 9 -5.25 2.57 -8.40
CA TYR A 9 -5.73 1.97 -9.65
C TYR A 9 -5.64 0.44 -9.54
N LYS A 10 -6.74 -0.26 -9.79
CA LYS A 10 -6.83 -1.73 -9.71
C LYS A 10 -6.28 -2.30 -8.40
N GLY A 11 -6.51 -1.61 -7.28
CA GLY A 11 -6.04 -2.01 -5.97
C GLY A 11 -4.58 -1.64 -5.66
N TYR A 12 -3.84 -1.10 -6.63
CA TYR A 12 -2.47 -0.63 -6.43
C TYR A 12 -2.47 0.84 -6.07
N THR A 13 -1.64 1.21 -5.12
CA THR A 13 -1.53 2.60 -4.65
C THR A 13 -0.14 3.13 -4.99
N ALA A 14 -0.11 4.28 -5.64
CA ALA A 14 1.11 4.99 -5.95
C ALA A 14 1.28 6.20 -5.05
N LYS A 15 2.51 6.44 -4.61
CA LYS A 15 2.90 7.67 -3.93
C LYS A 15 3.46 8.64 -4.94
N MET A 16 3.05 9.90 -4.86
CA MET A 16 3.52 10.99 -5.73
C MET A 16 4.53 11.87 -5.00
N GLU A 17 5.62 12.20 -5.67
CA GLU A 17 6.59 13.16 -5.17
C GLU A 17 7.01 14.09 -6.31
N PHE A 18 7.25 15.36 -5.97
CA PHE A 18 7.79 16.33 -6.95
C PHE A 18 9.29 16.18 -7.03
N ASP A 19 9.80 16.08 -8.27
CA ASP A 19 11.21 16.24 -8.53
C ASP A 19 11.42 17.69 -9.01
N VAL A 20 11.99 18.50 -8.16
CA VAL A 20 12.14 19.93 -8.40
C VAL A 20 13.18 20.20 -9.48
N GLU A 21 14.22 19.39 -9.56
CA GLU A 21 15.29 19.55 -10.55
C GLU A 21 14.80 19.27 -11.96
N ASP A 22 14.10 18.14 -12.14
CA ASP A 22 13.59 17.71 -13.44
C ASP A 22 12.18 18.26 -13.72
N LYS A 23 11.55 18.91 -12.74
CA LYS A 23 10.21 19.50 -12.83
C LYS A 23 9.16 18.50 -13.30
N ILE A 24 9.20 17.31 -12.72
CA ILE A 24 8.26 16.24 -13.00
C ILE A 24 7.67 15.71 -11.70
N ILE A 25 6.58 14.96 -11.82
CA ILE A 25 5.99 14.21 -10.73
C ILE A 25 6.46 12.76 -10.86
N VAL A 26 7.12 12.25 -9.83
CA VAL A 26 7.61 10.86 -9.79
C VAL A 26 6.70 10.04 -8.91
N GLY A 27 6.39 8.83 -9.34
CA GLY A 27 5.56 7.91 -8.59
C GLY A 27 6.23 6.57 -8.36
N ARG A 28 5.79 5.92 -7.28
CA ARG A 28 6.21 4.58 -6.93
C ARG A 28 5.01 3.81 -6.38
N VAL A 29 4.83 2.57 -6.84
CA VAL A 29 3.79 1.69 -6.30
C VAL A 29 4.23 1.20 -4.92
N LEU A 30 3.33 1.33 -3.95
CA LEU A 30 3.57 0.96 -2.56
C LEU A 30 3.16 -0.48 -2.27
N ALA A 31 3.73 -1.06 -1.21
CA ALA A 31 3.29 -2.31 -0.59
C ALA A 31 3.43 -3.55 -1.50
N ILE A 32 4.31 -3.52 -2.48
CA ILE A 32 4.73 -4.69 -3.24
C ILE A 32 6.26 -4.78 -3.22
N ASP A 33 6.81 -5.98 -3.42
CA ASP A 33 8.26 -6.18 -3.41
C ASP A 33 8.91 -5.68 -4.69
N ASP A 34 8.21 -5.79 -5.82
CA ASP A 34 8.70 -5.25 -7.08
C ASP A 34 8.76 -3.73 -7.06
N ILE A 35 9.79 -3.19 -7.70
CA ILE A 35 9.94 -1.74 -7.80
C ILE A 35 9.32 -1.28 -9.10
N ILE A 36 8.20 -0.56 -9.00
CA ILE A 36 7.50 0.02 -10.14
C ILE A 36 7.50 1.52 -9.96
N THR A 37 8.20 2.23 -10.84
CA THR A 37 8.28 3.68 -10.85
C THR A 37 7.82 4.23 -12.20
N PHE A 38 7.33 5.46 -12.18
CA PHE A 38 6.85 6.14 -13.37
C PHE A 38 6.86 7.65 -13.10
N HIS A 39 6.62 8.44 -14.12
CA HIS A 39 6.64 9.90 -13.98
C HIS A 39 5.73 10.56 -14.99
N GLY A 40 5.42 11.83 -14.75
CA GLY A 40 4.67 12.68 -15.65
C GLY A 40 4.94 14.15 -15.39
N ALA A 41 4.79 14.99 -16.40
CA ALA A 41 4.99 16.43 -16.27
C ALA A 41 3.74 17.15 -15.76
N SER A 42 2.60 16.47 -15.72
CA SER A 42 1.34 16.98 -15.19
C SER A 42 0.64 15.86 -14.43
N VAL A 43 -0.38 16.20 -13.64
CA VAL A 43 -1.17 15.19 -12.92
C VAL A 43 -1.84 14.23 -13.91
N ALA A 44 -2.38 14.74 -15.03
CA ALA A 44 -2.99 13.89 -16.05
C ALA A 44 -2.00 12.92 -16.68
N GLN A 45 -0.80 13.37 -17.01
CA GLN A 45 0.26 12.53 -17.56
C GLN A 45 0.75 11.51 -16.52
N PHE A 46 0.86 11.93 -15.26
CA PHE A 46 1.23 11.05 -14.16
C PHE A 46 0.20 9.92 -14.00
N GLU A 47 -1.08 10.25 -14.01
CA GLU A 47 -2.16 9.26 -13.89
C GLU A 47 -2.11 8.25 -15.05
N ALA A 48 -1.94 8.73 -16.28
CA ALA A 48 -1.82 7.86 -17.45
C ALA A 48 -0.59 6.95 -17.36
N ALA A 49 0.53 7.48 -16.90
CA ALA A 49 1.76 6.71 -16.70
C ALA A 49 1.59 5.65 -15.61
N PHE A 50 0.91 5.98 -14.52
CA PHE A 50 0.59 5.06 -13.44
C PHE A 50 -0.26 3.90 -13.95
N HIS A 51 -1.35 4.20 -14.65
CA HIS A 51 -2.24 3.18 -15.20
C HIS A 51 -1.50 2.26 -16.17
N ALA A 52 -0.69 2.82 -17.05
CA ALA A 52 0.12 2.05 -17.99
C ALA A 52 1.13 1.15 -17.27
N ALA A 53 1.77 1.66 -16.22
CA ALA A 53 2.75 0.89 -15.45
C ALA A 53 2.09 -0.30 -14.74
N VAL A 54 0.94 -0.10 -14.12
CA VAL A 54 0.19 -1.17 -13.46
C VAL A 54 -0.28 -2.22 -14.47
N ASP A 55 -0.87 -1.78 -15.59
CA ASP A 55 -1.34 -2.69 -16.62
C ASP A 55 -0.19 -3.51 -17.22
N SER A 56 0.95 -2.88 -17.48
CA SER A 56 2.14 -3.57 -17.99
C SER A 56 2.67 -4.59 -17.00
N TYR A 57 2.67 -4.27 -15.70
CA TYR A 57 3.10 -5.18 -14.64
C TYR A 57 2.21 -6.43 -14.61
N ILE A 58 0.89 -6.24 -14.63
CA ILE A 58 -0.07 -7.35 -14.60
C ILE A 58 0.11 -8.26 -15.84
N ILE A 59 0.27 -7.66 -17.02
CA ILE A 59 0.47 -8.39 -18.28
C ILE A 59 1.80 -9.16 -18.24
N ALA A 60 2.88 -8.53 -17.76
CA ALA A 60 4.19 -9.17 -17.68
C ALA A 60 4.17 -10.37 -16.73
N CYS A 61 3.52 -10.24 -15.56
CA CYS A 61 3.36 -11.36 -14.63
C CYS A 61 2.60 -12.51 -15.24
N LYS A 62 1.51 -12.22 -15.98
CA LYS A 62 0.71 -13.23 -16.66
C LYS A 62 1.52 -13.98 -17.71
N LYS A 63 2.34 -13.27 -18.50
CA LYS A 63 3.19 -13.89 -19.53
C LYS A 63 4.25 -14.79 -18.92
N LEU A 64 4.75 -14.46 -17.74
CA LEU A 64 5.75 -15.25 -17.02
C LEU A 64 5.13 -16.39 -16.21
N GLY A 65 3.82 -16.53 -16.20
CA GLY A 65 3.12 -17.54 -15.41
C GLY A 65 3.15 -17.26 -13.91
N GLN A 66 3.42 -16.01 -13.52
CA GLN A 66 3.45 -15.58 -12.12
C GLN A 66 2.19 -14.80 -11.78
N ALA A 67 1.73 -14.92 -10.54
CA ALA A 67 0.64 -14.08 -10.05
C ALA A 67 1.19 -12.67 -9.76
N ALA A 68 0.46 -11.64 -10.21
CA ALA A 68 0.79 -10.27 -9.84
C ALA A 68 0.61 -10.09 -8.33
N GLU A 69 1.54 -9.40 -7.67
CA GLU A 69 1.42 -9.11 -6.25
C GLU A 69 0.19 -8.26 -5.99
N LYS A 70 -0.50 -8.55 -4.88
CA LYS A 70 -1.65 -7.77 -4.42
C LYS A 70 -1.23 -7.01 -3.16
N PRO A 71 -1.26 -5.67 -3.18
CA PRO A 71 -0.82 -4.88 -2.02
C PRO A 71 -1.61 -5.16 -0.75
N ALA A 72 -2.90 -5.47 -0.88
CA ALA A 72 -3.79 -5.70 0.27
C ALA A 72 -4.33 -7.14 0.21
N SER A 73 -3.48 -8.10 0.49
CA SER A 73 -3.81 -9.52 0.43
C SER A 73 -4.67 -10.02 1.62
N GLY A 74 -4.77 -9.22 2.68
CA GLY A 74 -5.37 -9.64 3.95
C GLY A 74 -4.38 -10.30 4.91
N ARG A 75 -3.13 -10.46 4.50
CA ARG A 75 -2.07 -10.97 5.36
C ARG A 75 -1.15 -9.83 5.76
N LEU A 76 -0.96 -9.68 7.06
CA LEU A 76 -0.13 -8.63 7.61
C LEU A 76 0.81 -9.22 8.65
N MET A 77 2.11 -9.08 8.43
CA MET A 77 3.13 -9.48 9.39
C MET A 77 3.73 -8.22 10.00
N LEU A 78 3.66 -8.11 11.33
CA LEU A 78 4.21 -6.98 12.06
C LEU A 78 5.32 -7.46 12.99
N ARG A 79 6.39 -6.68 13.02
CA ARG A 79 7.42 -6.80 14.06
C ARG A 79 7.21 -5.66 15.04
N VAL A 80 6.95 -6.00 16.29
CA VAL A 80 6.70 -5.02 17.34
C VAL A 80 7.58 -5.36 18.54
N ASP A 81 7.74 -4.38 19.43
CA ASP A 81 8.40 -4.62 20.69
C ASP A 81 7.69 -5.74 21.46
N PRO A 82 8.41 -6.68 22.10
CA PRO A 82 7.79 -7.75 22.87
C PRO A 82 6.80 -7.27 23.93
N LYS A 83 7.02 -6.10 24.51
CA LYS A 83 6.09 -5.50 25.49
C LYS A 83 4.77 -5.12 24.84
N VAL A 84 4.83 -4.62 23.60
CA VAL A 84 3.64 -4.27 22.80
C VAL A 84 2.87 -5.54 22.43
N HIS A 85 3.59 -6.58 22.01
CA HIS A 85 2.98 -7.88 21.70
C HIS A 85 2.26 -8.44 22.92
N ALA A 86 2.91 -8.47 24.08
CA ALA A 86 2.30 -8.96 25.33
C ALA A 86 1.06 -8.14 25.72
N ALA A 87 1.14 -6.82 25.59
CA ALA A 87 0.01 -5.94 25.88
C ALA A 87 -1.17 -6.20 24.95
N ALA A 88 -0.90 -6.43 23.66
CA ALA A 88 -1.94 -6.75 22.68
C ALA A 88 -2.63 -8.08 22.98
N VAL A 89 -1.87 -9.11 23.35
CA VAL A 89 -2.41 -10.41 23.74
C VAL A 89 -3.33 -10.26 24.94
N LYS A 90 -2.89 -9.52 25.95
CA LYS A 90 -3.68 -9.28 27.17
C LYS A 90 -4.96 -8.49 26.85
N ALA A 91 -4.86 -7.44 26.05
CA ALA A 91 -6.01 -6.61 25.69
C ALA A 91 -7.04 -7.40 24.89
N SER A 92 -6.61 -8.21 23.93
CA SER A 92 -7.53 -9.05 23.15
C SER A 92 -8.28 -10.04 24.03
N ALA A 93 -7.58 -10.68 24.97
CA ALA A 93 -8.19 -11.62 25.93
C ALA A 93 -9.21 -10.93 26.83
N GLN A 94 -8.91 -9.71 27.30
CA GLN A 94 -9.83 -8.93 28.13
C GLN A 94 -11.10 -8.54 27.39
N HIS A 95 -11.04 -8.39 26.08
CA HIS A 95 -12.21 -8.10 25.23
C HIS A 95 -12.89 -9.37 24.70
N GLY A 96 -12.45 -10.54 25.11
CA GLY A 96 -13.02 -11.81 24.65
C GLY A 96 -12.83 -12.07 23.17
N GLN A 97 -11.78 -11.50 22.58
CA GLN A 97 -11.49 -11.63 21.15
C GLN A 97 -10.16 -12.35 20.93
N SER A 98 -10.01 -12.97 19.74
CA SER A 98 -8.70 -13.45 19.31
C SER A 98 -7.78 -12.25 19.06
N LEU A 99 -6.48 -12.45 19.13
CA LEU A 99 -5.51 -11.39 18.82
C LEU A 99 -5.75 -10.84 17.42
N ASN A 100 -6.02 -11.68 16.45
CA ASN A 100 -6.28 -11.26 15.07
C ASN A 100 -7.52 -10.36 14.97
N LYS A 101 -8.63 -10.74 15.60
CA LYS A 101 -9.85 -9.94 15.58
C LYS A 101 -9.67 -8.60 16.28
N TRP A 102 -9.01 -8.61 17.42
CA TRP A 102 -8.70 -7.39 18.15
C TRP A 102 -7.81 -6.45 17.33
N ALA A 103 -6.75 -7.00 16.70
CA ALA A 103 -5.83 -6.22 15.87
C ALA A 103 -6.53 -5.64 14.65
N GLU A 104 -7.39 -6.42 13.98
CA GLU A 104 -8.18 -5.94 12.85
C GLU A 104 -9.03 -4.73 13.23
N LYS A 105 -9.72 -4.81 14.37
CA LYS A 105 -10.55 -3.71 14.87
C LYS A 105 -9.72 -2.46 15.16
N VAL A 106 -8.60 -2.62 15.85
CA VAL A 106 -7.72 -1.50 16.22
C VAL A 106 -7.13 -0.85 14.98
N LEU A 107 -6.67 -1.64 14.02
CA LEU A 107 -6.12 -1.13 12.76
C LEU A 107 -7.17 -0.38 11.95
N MET A 108 -8.40 -0.90 11.89
CA MET A 108 -9.50 -0.25 11.20
C MET A 108 -9.82 1.11 11.83
N GLU A 109 -9.92 1.17 13.15
CA GLU A 109 -10.20 2.41 13.88
C GLU A 109 -9.08 3.43 13.68
N ALA A 110 -7.81 3.01 13.78
CA ALA A 110 -6.66 3.89 13.59
C ALA A 110 -6.54 4.38 12.14
N ALA A 111 -6.82 3.51 11.17
CA ALA A 111 -6.72 3.86 9.75
C ALA A 111 -7.80 4.85 9.30
N HIS A 112 -8.92 4.90 10.00
CA HIS A 112 -10.06 5.77 9.68
C HIS A 112 -10.19 6.96 10.64
N ALA A 113 -9.21 7.12 11.50
CA ALA A 113 -9.18 8.24 12.45
C ALA A 113 -8.86 9.57 11.77
#